data_038cf4882e39c0c1caad730776ec6bd6
#
_entry.id   038cf4882e39c0c1caad730776ec6bd6
#
_cell.length_a   1.000
_cell.length_b   1.000
_cell.length_c   1.000
_cell.angle_alpha   90.00
_cell.angle_beta   90.00
_cell.angle_gamma   90.00
#
_symmetry.space_group_name_H-M   'P 1'
#
loop_
_entity.id
_entity.type
_entity.pdbx_description
1 polymer ?
#
loop_
_entity_poly.entity_id
_entity_poly.type
_entity_poly.pdbx_seq_one_letter_code
_entity_poly.pdbx_strand_id
1 'polypeptide(L)'
;MTVNQATKACYDSELAADTYEEQFEGWVDIEALEPGDPGRKIVCCVEDGKCVTVEMKYMEVPITDTFYGVDLNRRPAETAQESTERVAQELQRQGIRTEINDFLILLPDQLVALEVDEGVAWFDPEYWSLEDFLETSFLA
;
A
#
# COMPACT_ATOMS: atom_id res chain seq x y z
N MET A 1 4.95 -5.25 -14.55
CA MET A 1 5.33 -6.55 -13.95
C MET A 1 4.26 -7.57 -14.27
N THR A 2 4.65 -8.77 -14.71
CA THR A 2 3.72 -9.89 -14.97
C THR A 2 3.42 -10.65 -13.68
N VAL A 3 2.38 -11.51 -13.70
CA VAL A 3 2.05 -12.43 -12.60
C VAL A 3 3.27 -13.26 -12.20
N ASN A 4 3.95 -13.87 -13.19
CA ASN A 4 5.12 -14.70 -12.93
C ASN A 4 6.27 -13.91 -12.31
N GLN A 5 6.50 -12.69 -12.76
CA GLN A 5 7.54 -11.82 -12.21
C GLN A 5 7.22 -11.41 -10.78
N ALA A 6 5.97 -11.07 -10.48
CA ALA A 6 5.53 -10.70 -9.14
C ALA A 6 5.64 -11.89 -8.18
N THR A 7 5.18 -13.07 -8.60
CA THR A 7 5.28 -14.30 -7.81
C THR A 7 6.74 -14.66 -7.54
N LYS A 8 7.60 -14.59 -8.57
CA LYS A 8 9.02 -14.84 -8.41
C LYS A 8 9.68 -13.84 -7.47
N ALA A 9 9.35 -12.56 -7.57
CA ALA A 9 9.88 -11.53 -6.68
C ALA A 9 9.51 -11.78 -5.21
N CYS A 10 8.29 -12.23 -4.95
CA CYS A 10 7.86 -12.60 -3.61
C CYS A 10 8.69 -13.78 -3.07
N TYR A 11 8.92 -14.82 -3.89
CA TYR A 11 9.74 -15.96 -3.50
C TYR A 11 11.20 -15.58 -3.30
N ASP A 12 11.78 -14.81 -4.22
CA ASP A 12 13.18 -14.39 -4.16
C ASP A 12 13.47 -13.46 -2.97
N SER A 13 12.49 -12.73 -2.48
CA SER A 13 12.61 -11.85 -1.31
C SER A 13 12.37 -12.55 0.03
N GLU A 14 12.26 -13.87 0.05
CA GLU A 14 11.99 -14.68 1.24
C GLU A 14 10.62 -14.39 1.88
N LEU A 15 9.69 -13.79 1.13
CA LEU A 15 8.33 -13.52 1.59
C LEU A 15 7.37 -14.69 1.36
N ALA A 16 7.90 -15.87 1.02
CA ALA A 16 7.13 -16.92 0.37
C ALA A 16 6.50 -17.97 1.27
N ALA A 17 6.42 -17.75 2.58
CA ALA A 17 5.86 -18.77 3.48
C ALA A 17 4.43 -19.16 3.08
N ASP A 18 3.63 -18.20 2.63
CA ASP A 18 2.26 -18.42 2.16
C ASP A 18 1.96 -17.46 1.00
N THR A 19 2.15 -17.94 -0.24
CA THR A 19 1.80 -17.20 -1.44
C THR A 19 0.61 -17.87 -2.10
N TYR A 20 -0.43 -17.12 -2.42
CA TYR A 20 -1.56 -17.61 -3.17
C TYR A 20 -2.08 -16.58 -4.17
N GLU A 21 -2.83 -17.06 -5.17
CA GLU A 21 -3.45 -16.24 -6.20
C GLU A 21 -4.96 -16.27 -6.05
N GLU A 22 -5.60 -15.12 -6.15
CA GLU A 22 -7.04 -14.98 -6.22
C GLU A 22 -7.41 -14.29 -7.55
N GLN A 23 -8.29 -14.90 -8.33
CA GLN A 23 -8.71 -14.38 -9.63
C GLN A 23 -10.15 -13.89 -9.57
N PHE A 24 -10.40 -12.69 -10.08
CA PHE A 24 -11.72 -12.12 -10.18
C PHE A 24 -11.83 -11.20 -11.41
N GLU A 25 -12.69 -11.56 -12.38
CA GLU A 25 -12.97 -10.74 -13.58
C GLU A 25 -11.72 -10.23 -14.32
N GLY A 26 -10.71 -11.09 -14.51
CA GLY A 26 -9.44 -10.70 -15.16
C GLY A 26 -8.44 -10.04 -14.24
N TRP A 27 -8.81 -9.82 -13.01
CA TRP A 27 -7.96 -9.30 -11.94
C TRP A 27 -7.36 -10.46 -11.14
N VAL A 28 -6.07 -10.38 -10.84
CA VAL A 28 -5.40 -11.40 -10.03
C VAL A 28 -4.69 -10.71 -8.87
N ASP A 29 -5.00 -11.09 -7.64
CA ASP A 29 -4.26 -10.68 -6.47
C ASP A 29 -3.30 -11.79 -6.05
N ILE A 30 -2.03 -11.44 -5.90
CA ILE A 30 -1.01 -12.34 -5.38
C ILE A 30 -0.63 -11.83 -4.00
N GLU A 31 -0.87 -12.66 -2.98
CA GLU A 31 -0.56 -12.30 -1.61
C GLU A 31 0.63 -13.11 -1.10
N ALA A 32 1.51 -12.47 -0.37
CA ALA A 32 2.66 -13.12 0.26
C ALA A 32 2.86 -12.61 1.68
N LEU A 33 3.09 -13.55 2.60
CA LEU A 33 3.43 -13.26 3.98
C LEU A 33 4.94 -13.35 4.18
N GLU A 34 5.49 -12.44 4.97
CA GLU A 34 6.91 -12.48 5.33
C GLU A 34 7.18 -13.63 6.29
N PRO A 35 8.12 -14.56 5.99
CA PRO A 35 8.44 -15.66 6.89
C PRO A 35 8.97 -15.15 8.24
N GLY A 36 8.38 -15.65 9.33
CA GLY A 36 8.78 -15.27 10.68
C GLY A 36 8.30 -13.91 11.16
N ASP A 37 7.61 -13.16 10.31
CA ASP A 37 6.96 -11.89 10.69
C ASP A 37 5.56 -11.81 10.06
N PRO A 38 4.52 -12.31 10.77
CA PRO A 38 3.16 -12.27 10.27
C PRO A 38 2.55 -10.87 10.29
N GLY A 39 3.28 -9.85 10.75
CA GLY A 39 2.77 -8.49 10.88
C GLY A 39 2.59 -7.75 9.55
N ARG A 40 3.09 -8.28 8.43
CA ARG A 40 3.01 -7.64 7.11
C ARG A 40 2.60 -8.63 6.04
N LYS A 41 1.82 -8.15 5.08
CA LYS A 41 1.42 -8.89 3.89
C LYS A 41 1.64 -8.01 2.66
N ILE A 42 2.19 -8.58 1.60
CA ILE A 42 2.33 -7.90 0.31
C ILE A 42 1.25 -8.43 -0.62
N VAL A 43 0.51 -7.53 -1.26
CA VAL A 43 -0.52 -7.85 -2.25
C VAL A 43 -0.10 -7.22 -3.58
N CYS A 44 0.08 -8.04 -4.61
CA CYS A 44 0.31 -7.59 -5.96
C CYS A 44 -1.01 -7.70 -6.73
N CYS A 45 -1.57 -6.57 -7.14
CA CYS A 45 -2.77 -6.55 -7.96
C CYS A 45 -2.36 -6.61 -9.42
N VAL A 46 -2.84 -7.63 -10.13
CA VAL A 46 -2.43 -7.90 -11.51
C VAL A 46 -3.64 -7.77 -12.43
N GLU A 47 -3.48 -7.00 -13.50
CA GLU A 47 -4.47 -6.84 -14.55
C GLU A 47 -3.80 -7.03 -15.91
N ASP A 48 -4.43 -7.81 -16.79
CA ASP A 48 -3.89 -8.15 -18.12
C ASP A 48 -2.46 -8.72 -18.07
N GLY A 49 -2.17 -9.52 -17.04
CA GLY A 49 -0.87 -10.17 -16.86
C GLY A 49 0.23 -9.25 -16.32
N LYS A 50 -0.08 -8.02 -15.94
CA LYS A 50 0.88 -7.05 -15.39
C LYS A 50 0.49 -6.63 -14.00
N CYS A 51 1.47 -6.54 -13.10
CA CYS A 51 1.27 -5.97 -11.79
C CYS A 51 1.09 -4.46 -11.92
N VAL A 52 -0.09 -3.98 -11.52
CA VAL A 52 -0.47 -2.55 -11.66
C VAL A 52 -0.49 -1.83 -10.32
N THR A 53 -0.54 -2.56 -9.21
CA THR A 53 -0.48 -1.99 -7.87
C THR A 53 0.21 -3.00 -6.95
N VAL A 54 1.08 -2.51 -6.08
CA VAL A 54 1.69 -3.30 -5.00
C VAL A 54 1.30 -2.65 -3.69
N GLU A 55 0.69 -3.43 -2.79
CA GLU A 55 0.30 -2.97 -1.47
C GLU A 55 1.07 -3.70 -0.39
N MET A 56 1.53 -2.97 0.61
CA MET A 56 1.99 -3.53 1.87
C MET A 56 0.91 -3.29 2.91
N LYS A 57 0.31 -4.37 3.41
CA LYS A 57 -0.70 -4.32 4.46
C LYS A 57 -0.09 -4.71 5.80
N TYR A 58 -0.39 -3.93 6.82
CA TYR A 58 0.02 -4.24 8.19
C TYR A 58 -1.06 -5.09 8.85
N MET A 59 -0.67 -6.29 9.27
CA MET A 59 -1.58 -7.28 9.83
C MET A 59 -1.63 -7.23 11.37
N GLU A 60 -0.64 -6.59 11.99
CA GLU A 60 -0.51 -6.43 13.43
C GLU A 60 -0.16 -4.99 13.80
N VAL A 61 -0.64 -4.55 14.94
CA VAL A 61 -0.28 -3.25 15.53
C VAL A 61 0.46 -3.51 16.85
N PRO A 62 1.39 -2.65 17.25
CA PRO A 62 1.82 -1.44 16.57
C PRO A 62 2.68 -1.73 15.34
N ILE A 63 2.59 -0.85 14.33
CA ILE A 63 3.43 -0.87 13.14
C ILE A 63 4.81 -0.38 13.53
N THR A 64 5.85 -1.15 13.23
CA THR A 64 7.24 -0.78 13.58
C THR A 64 7.94 0.00 12.47
N ASP A 65 7.41 -0.07 11.25
CA ASP A 65 7.97 0.64 10.12
C ASP A 65 7.53 2.10 10.09
N THR A 66 8.35 2.94 9.46
CA THR A 66 7.99 4.33 9.17
C THR A 66 7.99 4.55 7.66
N PHE A 67 7.23 5.56 7.22
CA PHE A 67 7.19 5.97 5.82
C PHE A 67 7.68 7.41 5.72
N TYR A 68 8.81 7.63 5.03
CA TYR A 68 9.52 8.92 5.05
C TYR A 68 9.78 9.42 6.47
N GLY A 69 10.08 8.49 7.40
CA GLY A 69 10.30 8.83 8.81
C GLY A 69 9.04 9.13 9.60
N VAL A 70 7.86 9.03 8.99
CA VAL A 70 6.57 9.29 9.65
C VAL A 70 6.01 8.00 10.22
N ASP A 71 5.60 8.04 11.48
CA ASP A 71 4.91 6.95 12.16
C ASP A 71 3.49 6.80 11.61
N LEU A 72 3.16 5.63 11.08
CA LEU A 72 1.86 5.32 10.48
C LEU A 72 0.84 4.75 11.48
N ASN A 73 1.19 4.64 12.75
CA ASN A 73 0.25 4.21 13.78
C ASN A 73 -0.70 5.34 14.16
N ARG A 74 -1.96 4.98 14.40
CA ARG A 74 -2.89 5.88 15.07
C ARG A 74 -2.46 6.01 16.53
N ARG A 75 -2.38 7.24 17.02
CA ARG A 75 -2.05 7.51 18.43
C ARG A 75 -3.26 7.26 19.32
N PRO A 76 -3.06 6.89 20.60
CA PRO A 76 -4.15 6.81 21.56
C PRO A 76 -4.95 8.11 21.59
N ALA A 77 -6.27 8.00 21.67
CA ALA A 77 -7.22 9.11 21.65
C ALA A 77 -7.36 9.91 20.35
N GLU A 78 -6.59 9.58 19.29
CA GLU A 78 -6.85 10.13 17.95
C GLU A 78 -8.03 9.41 17.30
N THR A 79 -8.88 10.17 16.58
CA THR A 79 -9.81 9.58 15.64
C THR A 79 -9.07 9.18 14.36
N ALA A 80 -9.68 8.36 13.50
CA ALA A 80 -9.13 8.01 12.20
C ALA A 80 -8.86 9.26 11.35
N GLN A 81 -9.76 10.23 11.38
CA GLN A 81 -9.59 11.50 10.67
C GLN A 81 -8.42 12.31 11.21
N GLU A 82 -8.30 12.43 12.53
CA GLU A 82 -7.20 13.16 13.16
C GLU A 82 -5.84 12.55 12.84
N SER A 83 -5.73 11.22 12.85
CA SER A 83 -4.48 10.55 12.50
C SER A 83 -4.13 10.72 11.02
N THR A 84 -5.13 10.67 10.13
CA THR A 84 -4.96 10.92 8.70
C THR A 84 -4.41 12.34 8.46
N GLU A 85 -5.03 13.33 9.07
CA GLU A 85 -4.60 14.73 8.97
C GLU A 85 -3.20 14.95 9.53
N ARG A 86 -2.88 14.35 10.67
CA ARG A 86 -1.55 14.44 11.28
C ARG A 86 -0.47 13.88 10.36
N VAL A 87 -0.64 12.68 9.84
CA VAL A 87 0.32 12.04 8.94
C VAL A 87 0.50 12.86 7.66
N ALA A 88 -0.60 13.35 7.08
CA ALA A 88 -0.54 14.21 5.90
C ALA A 88 0.27 15.49 6.18
N GLN A 89 0.05 16.14 7.32
CA GLN A 89 0.79 17.34 7.70
C GLN A 89 2.28 17.07 7.91
N GLU A 90 2.63 15.95 8.52
CA GLU A 90 4.04 15.56 8.72
C GLU A 90 4.75 15.32 7.39
N LEU A 91 4.07 14.72 6.41
CA LEU A 91 4.59 14.56 5.05
C LEU A 91 4.74 15.91 4.34
N GLN A 92 3.76 16.79 4.47
CA GLN A 92 3.80 18.13 3.88
C GLN A 92 4.96 18.96 4.42
N ARG A 93 5.29 18.83 5.70
CA ARG A 93 6.45 19.51 6.29
C ARG A 93 7.78 19.08 5.66
N GLN A 94 7.82 17.92 5.03
CA GLN A 94 8.98 17.42 4.30
C GLN A 94 8.99 17.85 2.84
N GLY A 95 8.02 18.65 2.40
CA GLY A 95 7.88 19.07 1.02
C GLY A 95 7.17 18.06 0.12
N ILE A 96 6.53 17.04 0.69
CA ILE A 96 5.80 16.04 -0.06
C ILE A 96 4.36 16.52 -0.24
N ARG A 97 3.93 16.64 -1.51
CA ARG A 97 2.55 17.01 -1.83
C ARG A 97 1.62 15.87 -1.44
N THR A 98 0.55 16.19 -0.71
CA THR A 98 -0.46 15.23 -0.29
C THR A 98 -1.85 15.72 -0.65
N GLU A 99 -2.75 14.77 -0.91
CA GLU A 99 -4.19 14.99 -0.99
C GLU A 99 -4.88 13.94 -0.15
N ILE A 100 -5.99 14.29 0.49
CA ILE A 100 -6.76 13.36 1.32
C ILE A 100 -8.05 13.03 0.59
N ASN A 101 -8.33 11.73 0.44
CA ASN A 101 -9.58 11.21 -0.10
C ASN A 101 -10.12 10.19 0.92
N ASP A 102 -11.18 10.55 1.65
CA ASP A 102 -11.67 9.83 2.81
C ASP A 102 -10.55 9.64 3.85
N PHE A 103 -10.11 8.42 4.10
CA PHE A 103 -9.01 8.12 5.02
C PHE A 103 -7.71 7.79 4.31
N LEU A 104 -7.67 7.92 2.98
CA LEU A 104 -6.44 7.75 2.22
C LEU A 104 -5.67 9.06 2.12
N ILE A 105 -4.37 8.95 2.27
CA ILE A 105 -3.44 10.03 1.96
C ILE A 105 -2.80 9.67 0.63
N LEU A 106 -3.03 10.52 -0.38
CA LEU A 106 -2.52 10.33 -1.73
C LEU A 106 -1.30 11.21 -1.94
N LEU A 107 -0.24 10.62 -2.47
CA LEU A 107 0.98 11.32 -2.86
C LEU A 107 1.03 11.36 -4.39
N PRO A 108 0.53 12.44 -5.03
CA PRO A 108 0.34 12.46 -6.48
C PRO A 108 1.64 12.39 -7.28
N ASP A 109 2.72 12.93 -6.75
CA ASP A 109 4.00 12.95 -7.47
C ASP A 109 4.69 11.59 -7.48
N GLN A 110 4.44 10.77 -6.45
CA GLN A 110 5.01 9.43 -6.32
C GLN A 110 4.04 8.33 -6.77
N LEU A 111 2.77 8.62 -6.94
CA LEU A 111 1.68 7.65 -7.12
C LEU A 111 1.66 6.61 -6.00
N VAL A 112 1.70 7.09 -4.78
CA VAL A 112 1.63 6.28 -3.57
C VAL A 112 0.39 6.70 -2.77
N ALA A 113 -0.35 5.71 -2.27
CA ALA A 113 -1.45 5.93 -1.35
C ALA A 113 -1.14 5.25 -0.02
N LEU A 114 -1.52 5.87 1.08
CA LEU A 114 -1.34 5.25 2.39
C LEU A 114 -2.56 5.48 3.28
N GLU A 115 -2.79 4.54 4.17
CA GLU A 115 -3.86 4.59 5.16
C GLU A 115 -3.27 4.24 6.53
N VAL A 116 -3.50 5.11 7.50
CA VAL A 116 -2.98 4.95 8.87
C VAL A 116 -3.50 3.64 9.47
N ASP A 117 -2.64 2.89 10.13
CA ASP A 117 -2.87 1.55 10.69
C ASP A 117 -3.09 0.41 9.66
N GLU A 118 -3.25 0.73 8.38
CA GLU A 118 -3.65 -0.27 7.37
C GLU A 118 -2.52 -0.63 6.40
N GLY A 119 -1.95 0.34 5.74
CA GLY A 119 -0.90 0.03 4.76
C GLY A 119 -0.50 1.13 3.82
N VAL A 120 0.33 0.77 2.86
CA VAL A 120 0.88 1.63 1.81
C VAL A 120 0.75 0.91 0.47
N ALA A 121 0.33 1.64 -0.57
CA ALA A 121 0.19 1.10 -1.92
C ALA A 121 0.98 1.94 -2.92
N TRP A 122 1.67 1.27 -3.83
CA TRP A 122 2.40 1.87 -4.95
C TRP A 122 1.68 1.53 -6.24
N PHE A 123 1.39 2.56 -7.03
CA PHE A 123 0.65 2.46 -8.29
C PHE A 123 1.60 2.58 -9.47
N ASP A 124 1.46 1.71 -10.47
CA ASP A 124 2.27 1.76 -11.68
C ASP A 124 1.90 2.98 -12.53
N PRO A 125 2.82 3.92 -12.77
CA PRO A 125 2.53 5.11 -13.56
C PRO A 125 2.29 4.83 -15.05
N GLU A 126 2.67 3.66 -15.55
CA GLU A 126 2.37 3.28 -16.92
C GLU A 126 0.93 2.80 -17.09
N TYR A 127 0.31 2.34 -16.01
CA TYR A 127 -1.07 1.86 -16.03
C TYR A 127 -2.05 2.92 -15.49
N TRP A 128 -1.70 3.57 -14.38
CA TRP A 128 -2.57 4.52 -13.70
C TRP A 128 -2.32 5.95 -14.19
N SER A 129 -3.37 6.62 -14.67
CA SER A 129 -3.33 8.06 -14.86
C SER A 129 -3.40 8.78 -13.52
N LEU A 130 -2.91 10.01 -13.47
CA LEU A 130 -3.04 10.83 -12.26
C LEU A 130 -4.52 11.02 -11.87
N GLU A 131 -5.39 11.23 -12.84
CA GLU A 131 -6.83 11.41 -12.62
C GLU A 131 -7.44 10.18 -11.94
N ASP A 132 -7.19 8.98 -12.46
CA ASP A 132 -7.69 7.73 -11.87
C ASP A 132 -7.10 7.49 -10.48
N PHE A 133 -5.82 7.77 -10.31
CA PHE A 133 -5.16 7.66 -9.01
C PHE A 133 -5.83 8.55 -7.97
N LEU A 134 -6.13 9.81 -8.30
CA LEU A 134 -6.76 10.76 -7.38
C LEU A 134 -8.19 10.40 -6.99
N GLU A 135 -8.84 9.51 -7.72
CA GLU A 135 -10.17 9.00 -7.40
C GLU A 135 -10.14 7.81 -6.43
N THR A 136 -8.97 7.28 -6.12
CA THR A 136 -8.82 6.15 -5.18
C THR A 136 -9.27 6.57 -3.78
N SER A 137 -10.18 5.81 -3.18
CA SER A 137 -10.77 6.13 -1.86
C SER A 137 -10.56 5.03 -0.82
N PHE A 138 -9.97 3.89 -1.20
CA PHE A 138 -9.68 2.80 -0.27
C PHE A 138 -8.55 1.92 -0.85
N LEU A 139 -7.83 1.25 0.04
CA LEU A 139 -6.87 0.20 -0.33
C LEU A 139 -7.61 -1.13 -0.50
N ALA A 140 -7.20 -1.89 -1.49
CA ALA A 140 -7.81 -3.19 -1.77
C ALA A 140 -7.58 -4.21 -0.67
#